data_026a8d316acf00aa4b701e29cddfd048
#
_entry.id   026a8d316acf00aa4b701e29cddfd048
#
_cell.length_a   1.000
_cell.length_b   1.000
_cell.length_c   1.000
_cell.angle_alpha   90.00
_cell.angle_beta   90.00
_cell.angle_gamma   90.00
#
_symmetry.space_group_name_H-M   'P 1'
#
loop_
_entity.id
_entity.type
_entity.pdbx_description
1 polymer ?
#
loop_
_entity_poly.entity_id
_entity_poly.type
_entity_poly.pdbx_seq_one_letter_code
_entity_poly.pdbx_strand_id
1 'polypeptide(L)'
;STNIGEVIQGYSTLDPSLLPLALLSVGMFIAGFGFKMGLVPFHQWLPDTYEGAPAPITALLAAATKKAGFAATIRIVVLGMVVLHLDWTLALGVIAVMTMTIGNVAAIMQKSLSRMLAYSSIAHAGYILIGLAVAPHSSLGLQGSLYQIMNHAVMKGAAFIAIAGIVTTLAVTHIDKLKGLGRS
;
A
#
# COMPACT_ATOMS: atom_id res chain seq x y z
N SER A 1 27.45 -2.38 -0.36
CA SER A 1 27.04 -3.66 0.25
C SER A 1 25.57 -3.96 -0.05
N THR A 2 25.21 -5.22 -0.15
CA THR A 2 23.81 -5.71 -0.23
C THR A 2 23.25 -6.12 1.14
N ASN A 3 24.09 -6.09 2.18
CA ASN A 3 23.69 -6.37 3.55
C ASN A 3 23.07 -5.12 4.18
N ILE A 4 21.79 -5.20 4.58
CA ILE A 4 21.05 -4.08 5.16
C ILE A 4 21.77 -3.52 6.40
N GLY A 5 22.34 -4.38 7.25
CA GLY A 5 23.09 -3.93 8.45
C GLY A 5 24.33 -3.10 8.11
N GLU A 6 25.09 -3.49 7.08
CA GLU A 6 26.26 -2.74 6.62
C GLU A 6 25.87 -1.44 5.91
N VAL A 7 24.76 -1.43 5.15
CA VAL A 7 24.20 -0.21 4.56
C VAL A 7 23.84 0.78 5.66
N ILE A 8 23.20 0.31 6.73
CA ILE A 8 22.83 1.13 7.88
C ILE A 8 24.07 1.72 8.57
N GLN A 9 25.11 0.91 8.81
CA GLN A 9 26.36 1.40 9.37
C GLN A 9 27.05 2.41 8.45
N GLY A 10 27.02 2.17 7.15
CA GLY A 10 27.56 3.12 6.16
C GLY A 10 26.87 4.49 6.18
N TYR A 11 25.57 4.54 6.45
CA TYR A 11 24.87 5.80 6.60
C TYR A 11 25.23 6.55 7.90
N SER A 12 25.53 5.86 9.00
CA SER A 12 25.92 6.50 10.27
C SER A 12 27.30 7.17 10.21
N THR A 13 28.14 6.75 9.27
CA THR A 13 29.50 7.30 9.02
C THR A 13 29.58 8.08 7.71
N LEU A 14 28.44 8.50 7.16
CA LEU A 14 28.35 9.13 5.84
C LEU A 14 29.07 10.49 5.86
N ASP A 15 29.95 10.69 4.89
CA ASP A 15 30.53 12.01 4.61
C ASP A 15 29.39 12.99 4.25
N PRO A 16 29.33 14.18 4.87
CA PRO A 16 28.32 15.21 4.53
C PRO A 16 28.21 15.54 3.06
N SER A 17 29.29 15.42 2.29
CA SER A 17 29.29 15.64 0.83
C SER A 17 28.43 14.63 0.07
N LEU A 18 28.19 13.44 0.62
CA LEU A 18 27.40 12.36 0.04
C LEU A 18 25.91 12.41 0.47
N LEU A 19 25.52 13.34 1.34
CA LEU A 19 24.14 13.49 1.81
C LEU A 19 23.13 13.62 0.66
N PRO A 20 23.37 14.41 -0.40
CA PRO A 20 22.42 14.49 -1.52
C PRO A 20 22.20 13.16 -2.23
N LEU A 21 23.25 12.34 -2.35
CA LEU A 21 23.15 11.00 -2.95
C LEU A 21 22.36 10.04 -2.04
N ALA A 22 22.55 10.12 -0.74
CA ALA A 22 21.79 9.36 0.24
C ALA A 22 20.29 9.71 0.19
N LEU A 23 19.95 11.00 0.15
CA LEU A 23 18.57 11.47 0.03
C LEU A 23 17.93 11.02 -1.29
N LEU A 24 18.67 11.07 -2.40
CA LEU A 24 18.21 10.56 -3.69
C LEU A 24 17.91 9.06 -3.61
N SER A 25 18.79 8.26 -2.99
CA SER A 25 18.57 6.82 -2.85
C SER A 25 17.31 6.51 -2.05
N VAL A 26 17.05 7.22 -0.96
CA VAL A 26 15.81 7.09 -0.17
C VAL A 26 14.58 7.48 -0.99
N GLY A 27 14.67 8.58 -1.75
CA GLY A 27 13.59 8.98 -2.66
C GLY A 27 13.25 7.90 -3.69
N MET A 28 14.27 7.25 -4.27
CA MET A 28 14.09 6.12 -5.19
C MET A 28 13.46 4.91 -4.52
N PHE A 29 13.82 4.59 -3.27
CA PHE A 29 13.18 3.55 -2.48
C PHE A 29 11.70 3.86 -2.23
N ILE A 30 11.38 5.09 -1.82
CA ILE A 30 9.99 5.52 -1.61
C ILE A 30 9.19 5.39 -2.91
N ALA A 31 9.74 5.79 -4.03
CA ALA A 31 9.08 5.66 -5.33
C ALA A 31 8.86 4.19 -5.72
N GLY A 32 9.88 3.33 -5.63
CA GLY A 32 9.79 1.92 -5.98
C GLY A 32 8.82 1.14 -5.09
N PHE A 33 8.94 1.28 -3.78
CA PHE A 33 8.01 0.64 -2.85
C PHE A 33 6.62 1.30 -2.88
N GLY A 34 6.54 2.61 -3.07
CA GLY A 34 5.29 3.33 -3.28
C GLY A 34 4.52 2.81 -4.49
N PHE A 35 5.21 2.54 -5.60
CA PHE A 35 4.63 1.86 -6.76
C PHE A 35 4.10 0.46 -6.37
N LYS A 36 4.92 -0.37 -5.73
CA LYS A 36 4.53 -1.73 -5.32
C LYS A 36 3.34 -1.76 -4.37
N MET A 37 3.27 -0.81 -3.44
CA MET A 37 2.18 -0.68 -2.48
C MET A 37 0.95 0.03 -3.05
N GLY A 38 1.09 0.72 -4.19
CA GLY A 38 0.04 1.53 -4.81
C GLY A 38 -0.25 2.80 -4.01
N LEU A 39 0.82 3.49 -3.55
CA LEU A 39 0.70 4.79 -2.89
C LEU A 39 0.60 5.92 -3.92
N VAL A 40 -0.08 6.98 -3.59
CA VAL A 40 -0.11 8.20 -4.40
C VAL A 40 1.29 8.86 -4.35
N PRO A 41 1.85 9.29 -5.49
CA PRO A 41 1.27 9.35 -6.85
C PRO A 41 1.43 8.08 -7.70
N PHE A 42 2.07 7.03 -7.21
CA PHE A 42 2.49 5.84 -7.97
C PHE A 42 1.40 4.75 -8.10
N HIS A 43 0.14 5.06 -7.83
CA HIS A 43 -0.96 4.10 -7.68
C HIS A 43 -1.70 3.75 -8.98
N GLN A 44 -1.51 4.48 -10.07
CA GLN A 44 -2.37 4.49 -11.26
C GLN A 44 -2.50 3.13 -11.96
N TRP A 45 -1.47 2.30 -11.90
CA TRP A 45 -1.46 0.96 -12.51
C TRP A 45 -2.42 -0.04 -11.84
N LEU A 46 -2.76 0.19 -10.57
CA LEU A 46 -3.42 -0.80 -9.72
C LEU A 46 -4.89 -1.03 -10.08
N PRO A 47 -5.73 0.02 -10.36
CA PRO A 47 -7.12 -0.18 -10.76
C PRO A 47 -7.27 -0.94 -12.08
N ASP A 48 -6.44 -0.62 -13.08
CA ASP A 48 -6.49 -1.26 -14.40
C ASP A 48 -6.03 -2.72 -14.32
N THR A 49 -4.96 -2.99 -13.55
CA THR A 49 -4.49 -4.36 -13.32
C THR A 49 -5.55 -5.20 -12.60
N TYR A 50 -6.23 -4.65 -11.58
CA TYR A 50 -7.23 -5.39 -10.81
C TYR A 50 -8.52 -5.62 -11.58
N GLU A 51 -8.85 -4.76 -12.54
CA GLU A 51 -10.00 -4.95 -13.42
C GLU A 51 -9.71 -5.93 -14.56
N GLY A 52 -8.51 -5.86 -15.15
CA GLY A 52 -8.14 -6.70 -16.29
C GLY A 52 -7.67 -8.11 -15.94
N ALA A 53 -7.22 -8.35 -14.70
CA ALA A 53 -6.73 -9.67 -14.29
C ALA A 53 -7.90 -10.62 -13.93
N PRO A 54 -7.74 -11.94 -14.15
CA PRO A 54 -8.68 -12.93 -13.63
C PRO A 54 -8.83 -12.80 -12.11
N ALA A 55 -10.05 -12.96 -11.59
CA ALA A 55 -10.36 -12.70 -10.19
C ALA A 55 -9.51 -13.47 -9.17
N PRO A 56 -9.09 -14.75 -9.39
CA PRO A 56 -8.17 -15.43 -8.48
C PRO A 56 -6.78 -14.77 -8.43
N ILE A 57 -6.30 -14.27 -9.57
CA ILE A 57 -5.02 -13.53 -9.66
C ILE A 57 -5.14 -12.21 -8.93
N THR A 58 -6.25 -11.49 -9.12
CA THR A 58 -6.52 -10.24 -8.41
C THR A 58 -6.59 -10.45 -6.90
N ALA A 59 -7.23 -11.51 -6.43
CA ALA A 59 -7.25 -11.89 -5.02
C ALA A 59 -5.83 -12.10 -4.47
N LEU A 60 -4.97 -12.84 -5.19
CA LEU A 60 -3.57 -13.06 -4.81
C LEU A 60 -2.77 -11.75 -4.79
N LEU A 61 -2.92 -10.92 -5.81
CA LEU A 61 -2.26 -9.61 -5.87
C LEU A 61 -2.66 -8.72 -4.70
N ALA A 62 -3.95 -8.65 -4.40
CA ALA A 62 -4.47 -7.83 -3.32
C ALA A 62 -4.13 -8.36 -1.92
N ALA A 63 -4.20 -9.68 -1.73
CA ALA A 63 -4.01 -10.30 -0.42
C ALA A 63 -2.52 -10.53 -0.06
N ALA A 64 -1.67 -10.94 -1.00
CA ALA A 64 -0.31 -11.38 -0.71
C ALA A 64 0.77 -10.42 -1.22
N THR A 65 0.83 -10.14 -2.52
CA THR A 65 2.00 -9.47 -3.11
C THR A 65 2.20 -8.04 -2.61
N LYS A 66 1.10 -7.32 -2.34
CA LYS A 66 1.14 -5.97 -1.79
C LYS A 66 1.74 -5.95 -0.37
N LYS A 67 1.51 -7.02 0.40
CA LYS A 67 2.03 -7.14 1.78
C LYS A 67 3.54 -7.35 1.82
N ALA A 68 4.10 -8.02 0.83
CA ALA A 68 5.55 -8.13 0.68
C ALA A 68 6.20 -6.75 0.52
N GLY A 69 5.56 -5.83 -0.23
CA GLY A 69 6.00 -4.43 -0.33
C GLY A 69 6.01 -3.72 1.02
N PHE A 70 4.94 -3.86 1.81
CA PHE A 70 4.89 -3.28 3.16
C PHE A 70 5.93 -3.90 4.09
N ALA A 71 6.11 -5.22 4.08
CA ALA A 71 7.10 -5.88 4.92
C ALA A 71 8.54 -5.40 4.62
N ALA A 72 8.88 -5.26 3.33
CA ALA A 72 10.17 -4.71 2.92
C ALA A 72 10.30 -3.23 3.34
N THR A 73 9.26 -2.42 3.14
CA THR A 73 9.25 -1.00 3.55
C THR A 73 9.43 -0.86 5.05
N ILE A 74 8.75 -1.65 5.88
CA ILE A 74 8.91 -1.64 7.33
C ILE A 74 10.37 -1.90 7.71
N ARG A 75 11.00 -2.90 7.12
CA ARG A 75 12.41 -3.23 7.42
C ARG A 75 13.35 -2.09 7.04
N ILE A 76 13.14 -1.46 5.89
CA ILE A 76 14.01 -0.38 5.41
C ILE A 76 13.72 0.92 6.16
N VAL A 77 12.44 1.29 6.31
CA VAL A 77 12.04 2.54 6.96
C VAL A 77 12.36 2.52 8.44
N VAL A 78 11.96 1.48 9.17
CA VAL A 78 12.22 1.38 10.62
C VAL A 78 13.70 1.30 10.91
N LEU A 79 14.47 0.54 10.13
CA LEU A 79 15.92 0.43 10.31
C LEU A 79 16.67 1.66 9.79
N GLY A 80 16.27 2.20 8.64
CA GLY A 80 16.95 3.34 8.02
C GLY A 80 16.66 4.67 8.70
N MET A 81 15.45 4.90 9.22
CA MET A 81 15.08 6.13 9.93
C MET A 81 15.90 6.35 11.21
N VAL A 82 16.16 5.26 11.94
CA VAL A 82 16.96 5.33 13.17
C VAL A 82 18.37 5.83 12.90
N VAL A 83 18.91 5.53 11.72
CA VAL A 83 20.32 5.81 11.40
C VAL A 83 20.53 7.18 10.75
N LEU A 84 19.59 7.62 9.90
CA LEU A 84 19.73 8.89 9.20
C LEU A 84 19.35 10.11 10.05
N HIS A 85 18.83 9.91 11.28
CA HIS A 85 18.29 10.98 12.13
C HIS A 85 17.34 11.95 11.40
N LEU A 86 16.76 11.50 10.27
CA LEU A 86 15.83 12.28 9.47
C LEU A 86 14.40 11.98 9.89
N ASP A 87 13.64 13.01 10.18
CA ASP A 87 12.22 12.88 10.51
C ASP A 87 11.39 12.72 9.23
N TRP A 88 11.14 11.48 8.86
CA TRP A 88 10.29 11.11 7.72
C TRP A 88 8.79 11.17 8.02
N THR A 89 8.43 11.43 9.28
CA THR A 89 7.04 11.43 9.74
C THR A 89 6.16 12.33 8.90
N LEU A 90 6.61 13.55 8.64
CA LEU A 90 5.85 14.50 7.82
C LEU A 90 5.70 14.03 6.38
N ALA A 91 6.78 13.57 5.74
CA ALA A 91 6.76 13.11 4.34
C ALA A 91 5.85 11.89 4.17
N LEU A 92 6.00 10.87 5.01
CA LEU A 92 5.14 9.68 5.00
C LEU A 92 3.70 10.02 5.39
N GLY A 93 3.49 10.94 6.32
CA GLY A 93 2.17 11.44 6.73
C GLY A 93 1.44 12.12 5.57
N VAL A 94 2.11 13.01 4.84
CA VAL A 94 1.53 13.67 3.65
C VAL A 94 1.17 12.65 2.57
N ILE A 95 2.06 11.73 2.25
CA ILE A 95 1.78 10.65 1.27
C ILE A 95 0.60 9.79 1.75
N ALA A 96 0.52 9.47 3.04
CA ALA A 96 -0.57 8.70 3.62
C ALA A 96 -1.91 9.42 3.47
N VAL A 97 -1.99 10.70 3.84
CA VAL A 97 -3.21 11.51 3.72
C VAL A 97 -3.65 11.62 2.26
N MET A 98 -2.74 11.92 1.34
CA MET A 98 -3.06 11.96 -0.10
C MET A 98 -3.58 10.60 -0.59
N THR A 99 -2.93 9.50 -0.18
CA THR A 99 -3.30 8.15 -0.59
C THR A 99 -4.68 7.76 -0.07
N MET A 100 -4.99 8.08 1.19
CA MET A 100 -6.32 7.85 1.77
C MET A 100 -7.40 8.67 1.07
N THR A 101 -7.17 9.95 0.89
CA THR A 101 -8.15 10.87 0.32
C THR A 101 -8.45 10.52 -1.13
N ILE A 102 -7.43 10.42 -1.97
CA ILE A 102 -7.59 10.09 -3.39
C ILE A 102 -8.18 8.68 -3.55
N GLY A 103 -7.70 7.71 -2.77
CA GLY A 103 -8.22 6.34 -2.81
C GLY A 103 -9.69 6.25 -2.44
N ASN A 104 -10.14 6.92 -1.38
CA ASN A 104 -11.54 6.90 -0.96
C ASN A 104 -12.46 7.65 -1.94
N VAL A 105 -12.08 8.85 -2.36
CA VAL A 105 -12.89 9.65 -3.31
C VAL A 105 -13.01 8.91 -4.65
N ALA A 106 -11.89 8.39 -5.17
CA ALA A 106 -11.92 7.63 -6.41
C ALA A 106 -12.72 6.32 -6.29
N ALA A 107 -12.69 5.63 -5.15
CA ALA A 107 -13.49 4.41 -4.94
C ALA A 107 -15.00 4.68 -5.04
N ILE A 108 -15.48 5.77 -4.44
CA ILE A 108 -16.92 6.15 -4.47
C ILE A 108 -17.39 6.45 -5.90
N MET A 109 -16.50 6.96 -6.74
CA MET A 109 -16.83 7.33 -8.13
C MET A 109 -16.85 6.15 -9.11
N GLN A 110 -16.41 4.94 -8.67
CA GLN A 110 -16.32 3.78 -9.55
C GLN A 110 -17.70 3.12 -9.80
N LYS A 111 -17.87 2.64 -11.03
CA LYS A 111 -19.02 1.81 -11.43
C LYS A 111 -18.65 0.32 -11.53
N SER A 112 -17.37 -0.01 -11.70
CA SER A 112 -16.85 -1.37 -11.72
C SER A 112 -16.53 -1.84 -10.30
N LEU A 113 -16.97 -3.06 -9.93
CA LEU A 113 -16.71 -3.68 -8.64
C LEU A 113 -15.20 -3.85 -8.37
N SER A 114 -14.48 -4.35 -9.37
CA SER A 114 -13.03 -4.57 -9.25
C SER A 114 -12.27 -3.26 -9.07
N ARG A 115 -12.62 -2.21 -9.83
CA ARG A 115 -11.99 -0.88 -9.70
C ARG A 115 -12.30 -0.24 -8.35
N MET A 116 -13.54 -0.35 -7.88
CA MET A 116 -13.92 0.16 -6.57
C MET A 116 -13.08 -0.50 -5.46
N LEU A 117 -12.93 -1.82 -5.48
CA LEU A 117 -12.09 -2.54 -4.51
C LEU A 117 -10.60 -2.22 -4.68
N ALA A 118 -10.14 -1.95 -5.90
CA ALA A 118 -8.77 -1.52 -6.17
C ALA A 118 -8.47 -0.17 -5.50
N TYR A 119 -9.32 0.84 -5.71
CA TYR A 119 -9.17 2.14 -5.06
C TYR A 119 -9.33 2.06 -3.54
N SER A 120 -10.27 1.26 -3.06
CA SER A 120 -10.35 0.95 -1.63
C SER A 120 -9.05 0.32 -1.10
N SER A 121 -8.37 -0.53 -1.89
CA SER A 121 -7.07 -1.09 -1.51
C SER A 121 -5.94 -0.05 -1.51
N ILE A 122 -6.05 1.01 -2.32
CA ILE A 122 -5.16 2.18 -2.29
C ILE A 122 -5.39 2.96 -0.98
N ALA A 123 -6.64 3.28 -0.64
CA ALA A 123 -6.98 3.97 0.60
C ALA A 123 -6.44 3.25 1.84
N HIS A 124 -6.62 1.93 1.91
CA HIS A 124 -6.08 1.11 3.01
C HIS A 124 -4.55 1.08 3.07
N ALA A 125 -3.87 1.23 1.94
CA ALA A 125 -2.41 1.40 1.95
C ALA A 125 -2.00 2.69 2.67
N GLY A 126 -2.77 3.77 2.51
CA GLY A 126 -2.59 5.00 3.27
C GLY A 126 -2.77 4.82 4.78
N TYR A 127 -3.79 4.04 5.22
CA TYR A 127 -3.98 3.74 6.65
C TYR A 127 -2.79 2.99 7.25
N ILE A 128 -2.20 2.04 6.52
CA ILE A 128 -0.99 1.35 6.96
C ILE A 128 0.18 2.33 7.06
N LEU A 129 0.30 3.23 6.10
CA LEU A 129 1.41 4.17 6.03
C LEU A 129 1.39 5.21 7.18
N ILE A 130 0.19 5.61 7.67
CA ILE A 130 0.09 6.49 8.85
C ILE A 130 0.75 5.85 10.08
N GLY A 131 0.47 4.58 10.34
CA GLY A 131 1.08 3.90 11.48
C GLY A 131 2.60 3.77 11.32
N LEU A 132 3.10 3.58 10.09
CA LEU A 132 4.53 3.59 9.80
C LEU A 132 5.14 4.98 9.99
N ALA A 133 4.45 6.05 9.61
CA ALA A 133 4.91 7.41 9.82
C ALA A 133 5.10 7.75 11.31
N VAL A 134 4.27 7.19 12.18
CA VAL A 134 4.33 7.40 13.64
C VAL A 134 5.24 6.39 14.34
N ALA A 135 5.65 5.33 13.68
CA ALA A 135 6.44 4.24 14.26
C ALA A 135 7.74 4.70 14.98
N PRO A 136 8.48 5.72 14.52
CA PRO A 136 9.65 6.24 15.24
C PRO A 136 9.33 6.83 16.61
N HIS A 137 8.11 7.33 16.79
CA HIS A 137 7.67 8.02 18.01
C HIS A 137 6.81 7.13 18.91
N SER A 138 6.22 6.04 18.37
CA SER A 138 5.33 5.17 19.12
C SER A 138 5.31 3.74 18.56
N SER A 139 5.60 2.77 19.41
CA SER A 139 5.48 1.35 19.06
C SER A 139 4.04 0.93 18.69
N LEU A 140 3.04 1.64 19.20
CA LEU A 140 1.63 1.44 18.83
C LEU A 140 1.38 1.74 17.34
N GLY A 141 2.11 2.70 16.75
CA GLY A 141 2.04 2.98 15.31
C GLY A 141 2.44 1.78 14.47
N LEU A 142 3.57 1.16 14.81
CA LEU A 142 4.05 -0.05 14.13
C LEU A 142 3.08 -1.23 14.32
N GLN A 143 2.62 -1.46 15.55
CA GLN A 143 1.65 -2.52 15.87
C GLN A 143 0.34 -2.33 15.09
N GLY A 144 -0.18 -1.10 15.04
CA GLY A 144 -1.36 -0.75 14.25
C GLY A 144 -1.19 -1.02 12.76
N SER A 145 -0.02 -0.68 12.20
CA SER A 145 0.30 -0.99 10.79
C SER A 145 0.35 -2.48 10.52
N LEU A 146 1.01 -3.26 11.38
CA LEU A 146 1.08 -4.72 11.25
C LEU A 146 -0.31 -5.36 11.33
N TYR A 147 -1.11 -4.93 12.30
CA TYR A 147 -2.50 -5.40 12.43
C TYR A 147 -3.33 -5.06 11.19
N GLN A 148 -3.21 -3.83 10.67
CA GLN A 148 -3.92 -3.41 9.47
C GLN A 148 -3.46 -4.16 8.21
N ILE A 149 -2.18 -4.53 8.11
CA ILE A 149 -1.66 -5.38 7.03
C ILE A 149 -2.37 -6.74 7.03
N MET A 150 -2.48 -7.38 8.19
CA MET A 150 -3.16 -8.67 8.34
C MET A 150 -4.66 -8.56 8.00
N ASN A 151 -5.35 -7.61 8.59
CA ASN A 151 -6.77 -7.36 8.31
C ASN A 151 -7.03 -7.11 6.83
N HIS A 152 -6.23 -6.26 6.22
CA HIS A 152 -6.37 -5.94 4.80
C HIS A 152 -6.13 -7.16 3.91
N ALA A 153 -5.20 -8.05 4.27
CA ALA A 153 -4.95 -9.28 3.51
C ALA A 153 -6.20 -10.17 3.46
N VAL A 154 -6.78 -10.46 4.62
CA VAL A 154 -7.98 -11.30 4.74
C VAL A 154 -9.19 -10.63 4.07
N MET A 155 -9.44 -9.37 4.40
CA MET A 155 -10.58 -8.62 3.87
C MET A 155 -10.56 -8.53 2.34
N LYS A 156 -9.41 -8.20 1.74
CA LYS A 156 -9.31 -8.06 0.27
C LYS A 156 -9.31 -9.41 -0.44
N GLY A 157 -8.67 -10.43 0.14
CA GLY A 157 -8.76 -11.79 -0.39
C GLY A 157 -10.20 -12.26 -0.45
N ALA A 158 -10.95 -12.17 0.65
CA ALA A 158 -12.35 -12.54 0.71
C ALA A 158 -13.23 -11.72 -0.25
N ALA A 159 -13.03 -10.38 -0.32
CA ALA A 159 -13.82 -9.54 -1.19
C ALA A 159 -13.63 -9.86 -2.69
N PHE A 160 -12.39 -10.10 -3.14
CA PHE A 160 -12.14 -10.47 -4.54
C PHE A 160 -12.61 -11.89 -4.87
N ILE A 161 -12.57 -12.82 -3.94
CA ILE A 161 -13.17 -14.16 -4.12
C ILE A 161 -14.69 -14.05 -4.23
N ALA A 162 -15.34 -13.21 -3.42
CA ALA A 162 -16.78 -12.97 -3.51
C ALA A 162 -17.16 -12.33 -4.86
N ILE A 163 -16.39 -11.36 -5.34
CA ILE A 163 -16.59 -10.78 -6.69
C ILE A 163 -16.40 -11.85 -7.76
N ALA A 164 -15.41 -12.72 -7.63
CA ALA A 164 -15.23 -13.85 -8.54
C ALA A 164 -16.51 -14.69 -8.65
N GLY A 165 -17.11 -15.04 -7.52
CA GLY A 165 -18.39 -15.75 -7.47
C GLY A 165 -19.50 -15.01 -8.18
N ILE A 166 -19.67 -13.71 -7.92
CA ILE A 166 -20.69 -12.87 -8.57
C ILE A 166 -20.49 -12.81 -10.10
N VAL A 167 -19.26 -12.57 -10.52
CA VAL A 167 -18.94 -12.44 -11.96
C VAL A 167 -19.13 -13.77 -12.70
N THR A 168 -18.73 -14.91 -12.09
CA THR A 168 -18.87 -16.21 -12.72
C THR A 168 -20.31 -16.70 -12.77
N THR A 169 -21.13 -16.41 -11.76
CA THR A 169 -22.52 -16.89 -11.69
C THR A 169 -23.50 -15.98 -12.40
N LEU A 170 -23.31 -14.67 -12.33
CA LEU A 170 -24.27 -13.68 -12.81
C LEU A 170 -23.80 -12.90 -14.04
N ALA A 171 -22.52 -13.06 -14.46
CA ALA A 171 -21.87 -12.29 -15.52
C ALA A 171 -21.95 -10.77 -15.31
N VAL A 172 -22.00 -10.32 -14.04
CA VAL A 172 -22.17 -8.90 -13.66
C VAL A 172 -20.86 -8.35 -13.10
N THR A 173 -20.36 -7.28 -13.72
CA THR A 173 -19.13 -6.57 -13.29
C THR A 173 -19.43 -5.17 -12.77
N HIS A 174 -20.60 -4.61 -13.07
CA HIS A 174 -21.02 -3.25 -12.72
C HIS A 174 -21.94 -3.23 -11.50
N ILE A 175 -21.70 -2.25 -10.61
CA ILE A 175 -22.45 -2.07 -9.35
C ILE A 175 -23.95 -1.83 -9.59
N ASP A 176 -24.31 -1.08 -10.64
CA ASP A 176 -25.70 -0.76 -10.97
C ASP A 176 -26.54 -2.00 -11.28
N LYS A 177 -25.91 -3.06 -11.78
CA LYS A 177 -26.57 -4.34 -12.11
C LYS A 177 -26.78 -5.26 -10.91
N LEU A 178 -26.28 -4.91 -9.74
CA LEU A 178 -26.44 -5.66 -8.49
C LEU A 178 -27.72 -5.29 -7.71
N LYS A 179 -28.48 -4.30 -8.20
CA LYS A 179 -29.71 -3.85 -7.54
C LYS A 179 -30.70 -5.01 -7.42
N GLY A 180 -31.16 -5.27 -6.19
CA GLY A 180 -32.17 -6.32 -5.90
C GLY A 180 -31.61 -7.68 -5.52
N LEU A 181 -30.32 -7.97 -5.68
CA LEU A 181 -29.70 -9.27 -5.35
C LEU A 181 -29.88 -9.70 -3.88
N GLY A 182 -30.05 -8.79 -2.96
CA GLY A 182 -30.28 -9.11 -1.54
C GLY A 182 -31.75 -9.41 -1.19
N ARG A 183 -32.66 -9.45 -2.19
CA ARG A 183 -34.10 -9.74 -2.01
C ARG A 183 -34.53 -11.09 -2.59
N SER A 184 -33.60 -11.79 -3.24
CA SER A 184 -33.80 -13.12 -3.81
C SER A 184 -33.20 -14.20 -2.85
#